data_65f967cc693c96435d2154785697eb8f
#
_entry.id   65f967cc693c96435d2154785697eb8f
#
_cell.length_a   1.000
_cell.length_b   1.000
_cell.length_c   1.000
_cell.angle_alpha   90.00
_cell.angle_beta   90.00
_cell.angle_gamma   90.00
#
_symmetry.space_group_name_H-M   'P 1'
#
loop_
_entity.id
_entity.type
_entity.pdbx_description
1 polymer ?
#
loop_
_entity_poly.entity_id
_entity_poly.type
_entity_poly.pdbx_seq_one_letter_code
_entity_poly.pdbx_strand_id
1 'polypeptide(L)'
;MPAASLRALLAHSIDYAGMFPPCNLALEPALQNHAKYIRESDAWMLSNFILPTGQFAAVSGTLAQFDRKHPLRVSALGSKTETVAAFRPAFEEAFEAIRKFSTEHTGVVSIDQFEMLLPGDVDLAILAEAAGMFGEMKLHVFWETPADTAERAIALLAQHNSKKNVRVLGYKLRTGGVTADAFPSAAHVGGALIAAARNRVPIKFTAGLHHPVRQFRDEVKTKMHGFLNVLGAGVLAAEHDWDEGQISRMLEDENADSFSFDETIFAWREWEIATDRIHARRKLITSFGSCSFDEPREDLQP
;
A
#
# COMPACT_ATOMS: atom_id res chain seq x y z
N MET A 1 17.64 10.93 -15.69
CA MET A 1 17.11 9.89 -14.78
C MET A 1 16.59 10.59 -13.54
N PRO A 2 15.52 10.12 -12.90
CA PRO A 2 15.06 10.71 -11.64
C PRO A 2 16.16 10.69 -10.57
N ALA A 3 16.19 11.70 -9.69
CA ALA A 3 17.12 11.82 -8.58
C ALA A 3 17.13 10.55 -7.71
N ALA A 4 18.26 10.18 -7.13
CA ALA A 4 18.38 8.94 -6.36
C ALA A 4 17.48 8.95 -5.11
N SER A 5 17.28 10.11 -4.47
CA SER A 5 16.36 10.23 -3.32
C SER A 5 14.90 10.03 -3.71
N LEU A 6 14.46 10.53 -4.88
CA LEU A 6 13.12 10.27 -5.42
C LEU A 6 12.95 8.78 -5.73
N ARG A 7 13.95 8.15 -6.35
CA ARG A 7 13.94 6.70 -6.58
C ARG A 7 13.87 5.91 -5.27
N ALA A 8 14.61 6.32 -4.24
CA ALA A 8 14.55 5.68 -2.94
C ALA A 8 13.16 5.82 -2.28
N LEU A 9 12.50 6.97 -2.44
CA LEU A 9 11.16 7.21 -1.89
C LEU A 9 10.09 6.43 -2.65
N LEU A 10 10.17 6.30 -3.98
CA LEU A 10 9.11 5.75 -4.81
C LEU A 10 9.38 4.34 -5.36
N ALA A 11 10.57 3.76 -5.12
CA ALA A 11 10.85 2.40 -5.60
C ALA A 11 9.83 1.39 -5.07
N HIS A 12 9.19 0.66 -6.01
CA HIS A 12 8.16 -0.35 -5.70
C HIS A 12 7.07 0.17 -4.73
N SER A 13 6.62 1.41 -4.95
CA SER A 13 5.62 2.05 -4.10
C SER A 13 4.20 1.95 -4.66
N ILE A 14 4.00 1.67 -5.94
CA ILE A 14 2.68 1.69 -6.57
C ILE A 14 2.17 0.27 -6.78
N ASP A 15 1.16 -0.12 -6.01
CA ASP A 15 0.39 -1.33 -6.27
C ASP A 15 -0.72 -0.99 -7.28
N TYR A 16 -0.69 -1.63 -8.47
CA TYR A 16 -1.64 -1.32 -9.54
C TYR A 16 -3.00 -1.98 -9.28
N ALA A 17 -4.02 -1.16 -9.18
CA ALA A 17 -5.40 -1.51 -8.83
C ALA A 17 -6.39 -1.21 -9.97
N GLY A 18 -6.03 -1.40 -11.23
CA GLY A 18 -6.82 -0.98 -12.40
C GLY A 18 -8.24 -1.54 -12.47
N MET A 19 -8.52 -2.65 -11.77
CA MET A 19 -9.87 -3.24 -11.67
C MET A 19 -10.79 -2.48 -10.71
N PHE A 20 -10.28 -1.52 -9.95
CA PHE A 20 -11.02 -0.83 -8.90
C PHE A 20 -11.40 0.60 -9.34
N PRO A 21 -12.43 1.19 -8.68
CA PRO A 21 -12.81 2.57 -8.93
C PRO A 21 -11.66 3.56 -8.74
N PRO A 22 -11.67 4.66 -9.53
CA PRO A 22 -12.61 5.01 -10.59
C PRO A 22 -12.39 4.31 -11.94
N CYS A 23 -11.23 3.65 -12.18
CA CYS A 23 -10.91 3.04 -13.48
C CYS A 23 -11.82 1.87 -13.87
N ASN A 24 -12.17 1.00 -12.93
CA ASN A 24 -13.10 -0.13 -13.12
C ASN A 24 -12.83 -0.99 -14.37
N LEU A 25 -11.57 -1.23 -14.71
CA LEU A 25 -11.22 -2.07 -15.85
C LEU A 25 -11.65 -3.52 -15.62
N ALA A 26 -12.07 -4.19 -16.68
CA ALA A 26 -12.20 -5.64 -16.63
C ALA A 26 -10.84 -6.31 -16.39
N LEU A 27 -10.85 -7.55 -15.90
CA LEU A 27 -9.64 -8.29 -15.52
C LEU A 27 -8.60 -8.34 -16.64
N GLU A 28 -8.99 -8.73 -17.85
CA GLU A 28 -8.06 -8.91 -18.96
C GLU A 28 -7.38 -7.60 -19.40
N PRO A 29 -8.09 -6.47 -19.66
CA PRO A 29 -7.45 -5.18 -19.91
C PRO A 29 -6.53 -4.72 -18.76
N ALA A 30 -6.90 -4.93 -17.50
CA ALA A 30 -6.07 -4.57 -16.37
C ALA A 30 -4.76 -5.39 -16.33
N LEU A 31 -4.81 -6.69 -16.61
CA LEU A 31 -3.63 -7.55 -16.73
C LEU A 31 -2.75 -7.17 -17.92
N GLN A 32 -3.34 -6.82 -19.07
CA GLN A 32 -2.61 -6.33 -20.25
C GLN A 32 -1.85 -5.05 -19.94
N ASN A 33 -2.47 -4.10 -19.25
CA ASN A 33 -1.82 -2.87 -18.81
C ASN A 33 -0.66 -3.19 -17.86
N HIS A 34 -0.89 -4.03 -16.85
CA HIS A 34 0.18 -4.41 -15.91
C HIS A 34 1.35 -5.10 -16.62
N ALA A 35 1.08 -6.02 -17.54
CA ALA A 35 2.11 -6.70 -18.34
C ALA A 35 2.92 -5.73 -19.22
N LYS A 36 2.30 -4.64 -19.69
CA LYS A 36 2.99 -3.54 -20.38
C LYS A 36 3.85 -2.76 -19.39
N TYR A 37 3.29 -2.31 -18.27
CA TYR A 37 3.97 -1.45 -17.29
C TYR A 37 5.23 -2.08 -16.69
N ILE A 38 5.24 -3.40 -16.39
CA ILE A 38 6.42 -4.09 -15.85
C ILE A 38 7.60 -4.14 -16.84
N ARG A 39 7.41 -3.72 -18.10
CA ARG A 39 8.43 -3.69 -19.16
C ARG A 39 8.87 -2.28 -19.56
N GLU A 40 8.24 -1.25 -18.99
CA GLU A 40 8.54 0.14 -19.26
C GLU A 40 9.66 0.69 -18.37
N SER A 41 10.22 1.84 -18.74
CA SER A 41 11.33 2.50 -18.01
C SER A 41 10.97 2.86 -16.57
N ASP A 42 9.68 3.10 -16.31
CA ASP A 42 9.15 3.51 -15.01
C ASP A 42 8.72 2.35 -14.13
N ALA A 43 8.90 1.11 -14.60
CA ALA A 43 8.61 -0.12 -13.84
C ALA A 43 9.26 -0.16 -12.44
N TRP A 44 10.28 0.64 -12.19
CA TRP A 44 10.93 0.75 -10.89
C TRP A 44 10.00 1.30 -9.78
N MET A 45 8.94 2.06 -10.13
CA MET A 45 7.92 2.51 -9.19
C MET A 45 6.83 1.46 -8.94
N LEU A 46 6.60 0.59 -9.92
CA LEU A 46 5.54 -0.41 -9.87
C LEU A 46 5.88 -1.52 -8.88
N SER A 47 4.91 -1.92 -8.09
CA SER A 47 4.99 -3.02 -7.14
C SER A 47 4.10 -4.18 -7.60
N ASN A 48 2.98 -4.42 -6.93
CA ASN A 48 2.12 -5.56 -7.19
C ASN A 48 0.88 -5.17 -8.02
N PHE A 49 0.28 -6.18 -8.63
CA PHE A 49 -1.08 -6.11 -9.15
C PHE A 49 -2.06 -6.49 -8.02
N ILE A 50 -3.01 -5.61 -7.69
CA ILE A 50 -4.02 -5.92 -6.68
C ILE A 50 -5.10 -6.81 -7.30
N LEU A 51 -5.20 -8.04 -6.81
CA LEU A 51 -6.08 -9.06 -7.37
C LEU A 51 -6.94 -9.71 -6.28
N PRO A 52 -8.29 -9.61 -6.36
CA PRO A 52 -9.17 -10.36 -5.48
C PRO A 52 -8.95 -11.87 -5.60
N THR A 53 -8.88 -12.58 -4.49
CA THR A 53 -8.66 -14.05 -4.48
C THR A 53 -9.73 -14.81 -5.26
N GLY A 54 -10.97 -14.31 -5.29
CA GLY A 54 -12.06 -14.87 -6.11
C GLY A 54 -11.85 -14.77 -7.62
N GLN A 55 -10.87 -13.99 -8.11
CA GLN A 55 -10.53 -13.85 -9.53
C GLN A 55 -9.39 -14.77 -9.99
N PHE A 56 -8.74 -15.50 -9.08
CA PHE A 56 -7.56 -16.32 -9.40
C PHE A 56 -7.83 -17.37 -10.49
N ALA A 57 -8.99 -18.02 -10.45
CA ALA A 57 -9.38 -18.98 -11.48
C ALA A 57 -9.49 -18.35 -12.89
N ALA A 58 -10.01 -17.12 -12.98
CA ALA A 58 -10.13 -16.40 -14.25
C ALA A 58 -8.76 -15.97 -14.79
N VAL A 59 -7.82 -15.58 -13.89
CA VAL A 59 -6.45 -15.20 -14.27
C VAL A 59 -5.65 -16.36 -14.85
N SER A 60 -5.88 -17.60 -14.40
CA SER A 60 -5.15 -18.78 -14.88
C SER A 60 -5.18 -18.95 -16.41
N GLY A 61 -6.25 -18.51 -17.08
CA GLY A 61 -6.37 -18.54 -18.54
C GLY A 61 -5.65 -17.39 -19.28
N THR A 62 -5.13 -16.39 -18.58
CA THR A 62 -4.61 -15.13 -19.15
C THR A 62 -3.14 -14.85 -18.87
N LEU A 63 -2.40 -15.84 -18.32
CA LEU A 63 -1.01 -15.67 -17.87
C LEU A 63 0.03 -15.66 -18.98
N ALA A 64 -0.33 -15.88 -20.26
CA ALA A 64 0.62 -16.00 -21.39
C ALA A 64 1.51 -14.75 -21.59
N GLN A 65 1.11 -13.60 -21.06
CA GLN A 65 1.88 -12.35 -21.13
C GLN A 65 2.91 -12.19 -20.00
N PHE A 66 2.95 -13.12 -19.04
CA PHE A 66 3.91 -13.15 -17.93
C PHE A 66 4.85 -14.34 -18.07
N ASP A 67 6.05 -14.19 -17.57
CA ASP A 67 7.12 -15.20 -17.61
C ASP A 67 8.04 -15.10 -16.39
N ARG A 68 9.05 -15.95 -16.30
CA ARG A 68 10.00 -15.95 -15.17
C ARG A 68 10.80 -14.66 -15.03
N LYS A 69 11.01 -13.92 -16.12
CA LYS A 69 11.74 -12.64 -16.10
C LYS A 69 10.82 -11.49 -15.72
N HIS A 70 9.54 -11.59 -16.09
CA HIS A 70 8.51 -10.61 -15.83
C HIS A 70 7.29 -11.32 -15.23
N PRO A 71 7.38 -11.81 -13.98
CA PRO A 71 6.29 -12.53 -13.35
C PRO A 71 5.13 -11.58 -12.99
N LEU A 72 3.93 -12.12 -12.91
CA LEU A 72 2.80 -11.44 -12.29
C LEU A 72 3.02 -11.43 -10.77
N ARG A 73 3.41 -10.27 -10.24
CA ARG A 73 3.51 -10.06 -8.79
C ARG A 73 2.16 -9.59 -8.26
N VAL A 74 1.65 -10.26 -7.25
CA VAL A 74 0.27 -10.08 -6.77
C VAL A 74 0.25 -9.62 -5.33
N SER A 75 -0.56 -8.59 -5.05
CA SER A 75 -1.16 -8.36 -3.73
C SER A 75 -2.54 -8.99 -3.73
N ALA A 76 -2.69 -10.13 -3.07
CA ALA A 76 -3.94 -10.86 -2.99
C ALA A 76 -4.91 -10.15 -2.05
N LEU A 77 -6.13 -9.85 -2.53
CA LEU A 77 -7.15 -9.19 -1.75
C LEU A 77 -8.23 -10.18 -1.31
N GLY A 78 -8.36 -10.38 -0.01
CA GLY A 78 -9.41 -11.20 0.59
C GLY A 78 -10.79 -10.52 0.53
N SER A 79 -11.84 -11.30 0.67
CA SER A 79 -13.22 -10.82 0.65
C SER A 79 -13.50 -9.92 1.86
N LYS A 80 -14.29 -8.85 1.64
CA LYS A 80 -14.76 -7.98 2.72
C LYS A 80 -15.71 -8.75 3.63
N THR A 81 -15.51 -8.65 4.93
CA THR A 81 -16.38 -9.21 5.96
C THR A 81 -16.67 -8.17 7.04
N GLU A 82 -17.84 -8.26 7.68
CA GLU A 82 -18.28 -7.31 8.70
C GLU A 82 -18.22 -7.88 10.12
N THR A 83 -18.17 -9.22 10.25
CA THR A 83 -18.16 -9.90 11.54
C THR A 83 -17.04 -10.92 11.63
N VAL A 84 -16.59 -11.23 12.84
CA VAL A 84 -15.61 -12.30 13.12
C VAL A 84 -16.11 -13.66 12.64
N ALA A 85 -17.41 -13.93 12.77
CA ALA A 85 -17.98 -15.19 12.30
C ALA A 85 -17.86 -15.39 10.78
N ALA A 86 -17.99 -14.30 10.00
CA ALA A 86 -17.80 -14.31 8.55
C ALA A 86 -16.31 -14.23 8.15
N PHE A 87 -15.47 -13.60 8.98
CA PHE A 87 -14.05 -13.39 8.72
C PHE A 87 -13.28 -14.71 8.60
N ARG A 88 -13.41 -15.61 9.57
CA ARG A 88 -12.66 -16.86 9.58
C ARG A 88 -12.87 -17.70 8.29
N PRO A 89 -14.09 -18.08 7.88
CA PRO A 89 -14.27 -18.85 6.65
C PRO A 89 -13.81 -18.10 5.41
N ALA A 90 -14.02 -16.79 5.31
CA ALA A 90 -13.54 -15.99 4.17
C ALA A 90 -12.01 -15.92 4.12
N PHE A 91 -11.34 -15.88 5.27
CA PHE A 91 -9.89 -15.93 5.36
C PHE A 91 -9.34 -17.31 4.95
N GLU A 92 -9.95 -18.40 5.44
CA GLU A 92 -9.59 -19.78 5.06
C GLU A 92 -9.74 -20.01 3.56
N GLU A 93 -10.83 -19.53 2.96
CA GLU A 93 -11.04 -19.58 1.50
C GLU A 93 -9.96 -18.80 0.74
N ALA A 94 -9.64 -17.58 1.18
CA ALA A 94 -8.57 -16.77 0.59
C ALA A 94 -7.21 -17.46 0.69
N PHE A 95 -6.89 -18.03 1.85
CA PHE A 95 -5.64 -18.78 2.07
C PHE A 95 -5.51 -19.98 1.13
N GLU A 96 -6.54 -20.81 1.00
CA GLU A 96 -6.54 -21.96 0.09
C GLU A 96 -6.43 -21.53 -1.38
N ALA A 97 -7.10 -20.44 -1.77
CA ALA A 97 -6.98 -19.88 -3.12
C ALA A 97 -5.55 -19.42 -3.40
N ILE A 98 -4.90 -18.72 -2.45
CA ILE A 98 -3.50 -18.29 -2.54
C ILE A 98 -2.56 -19.49 -2.69
N ARG A 99 -2.72 -20.50 -1.82
CA ARG A 99 -1.89 -21.70 -1.82
C ARG A 99 -1.98 -22.44 -3.16
N LYS A 100 -3.20 -22.65 -3.65
CA LYS A 100 -3.46 -23.32 -4.92
C LYS A 100 -2.85 -22.55 -6.09
N PHE A 101 -3.17 -21.28 -6.22
CA PHE A 101 -2.73 -20.43 -7.32
C PHE A 101 -1.20 -20.29 -7.38
N SER A 102 -0.55 -20.13 -6.23
CA SER A 102 0.92 -20.08 -6.14
C SER A 102 1.59 -21.38 -6.59
N THR A 103 0.99 -22.54 -6.26
CA THR A 103 1.53 -23.85 -6.63
C THR A 103 1.35 -24.14 -8.12
N GLU A 104 0.16 -23.86 -8.65
CA GLU A 104 -0.18 -24.12 -10.07
C GLU A 104 0.61 -23.25 -11.05
N HIS A 105 1.01 -22.04 -10.63
CA HIS A 105 1.67 -21.05 -11.49
C HIS A 105 3.08 -20.67 -11.05
N THR A 106 3.77 -21.59 -10.39
CA THR A 106 5.13 -21.39 -9.90
C THR A 106 6.07 -20.88 -11.01
N GLY A 107 6.76 -19.77 -10.73
CA GLY A 107 7.73 -19.14 -11.62
C GLY A 107 7.12 -18.14 -12.62
N VAL A 108 5.81 -18.10 -12.76
CA VAL A 108 5.08 -17.09 -13.56
C VAL A 108 4.31 -16.13 -12.68
N VAL A 109 3.86 -16.61 -11.52
CA VAL A 109 3.15 -15.81 -10.51
C VAL A 109 3.97 -15.79 -9.21
N SER A 110 4.00 -14.63 -8.55
CA SER A 110 4.48 -14.45 -7.18
C SER A 110 3.41 -13.73 -6.36
N ILE A 111 2.96 -14.31 -5.26
CA ILE A 111 2.07 -13.62 -4.33
C ILE A 111 2.93 -13.04 -3.21
N ASP A 112 3.13 -11.73 -3.25
CA ASP A 112 4.05 -11.02 -2.37
C ASP A 112 3.34 -10.38 -1.17
N GLN A 113 2.04 -10.13 -1.31
CA GLN A 113 1.21 -9.49 -0.27
C GLN A 113 -0.16 -10.15 -0.18
N PHE A 114 -0.73 -10.12 1.01
CA PHE A 114 -2.14 -10.39 1.28
C PHE A 114 -2.75 -9.20 2.02
N GLU A 115 -3.94 -8.81 1.63
CA GLU A 115 -4.69 -7.70 2.20
C GLU A 115 -6.12 -8.13 2.51
N MET A 116 -6.63 -7.75 3.67
CA MET A 116 -8.04 -8.00 4.02
C MET A 116 -8.54 -7.01 5.05
N LEU A 117 -9.84 -6.70 4.98
CA LEU A 117 -10.53 -5.89 6.00
C LEU A 117 -10.71 -6.69 7.28
N LEU A 118 -10.31 -6.12 8.41
CA LEU A 118 -10.59 -6.68 9.74
C LEU A 118 -11.99 -6.28 10.22
N PRO A 119 -12.78 -7.20 10.77
CA PRO A 119 -13.96 -6.85 11.55
C PRO A 119 -13.59 -6.02 12.78
N GLY A 120 -14.50 -5.16 13.23
CA GLY A 120 -14.25 -4.27 14.36
C GLY A 120 -14.07 -4.96 15.71
N ASP A 121 -14.54 -6.20 15.83
CA ASP A 121 -14.49 -7.06 17.02
C ASP A 121 -13.38 -8.13 16.96
N VAL A 122 -12.44 -8.03 16.00
CA VAL A 122 -11.30 -8.94 15.91
C VAL A 122 -10.38 -8.79 17.12
N ASP A 123 -9.88 -9.91 17.61
CA ASP A 123 -8.94 -9.97 18.73
C ASP A 123 -7.55 -10.51 18.30
N LEU A 124 -6.62 -10.47 19.25
CA LEU A 124 -5.24 -10.89 19.02
C LEU A 124 -5.12 -12.39 18.72
N ALA A 125 -6.02 -13.22 19.22
CA ALA A 125 -5.99 -14.66 18.99
C ALA A 125 -6.33 -14.97 17.53
N ILE A 126 -7.33 -14.31 16.99
CA ILE A 126 -7.73 -14.43 15.58
C ILE A 126 -6.60 -13.97 14.65
N LEU A 127 -5.96 -12.83 14.97
CA LEU A 127 -4.80 -12.37 14.20
C LEU A 127 -3.63 -13.35 14.23
N ALA A 128 -3.35 -13.94 15.39
CA ALA A 128 -2.29 -14.92 15.55
C ALA A 128 -2.56 -16.22 14.77
N GLU A 129 -3.80 -16.68 14.79
CA GLU A 129 -4.25 -17.85 14.02
C GLU A 129 -4.10 -17.59 12.51
N ALA A 130 -4.65 -16.48 12.02
CA ALA A 130 -4.54 -16.08 10.62
C ALA A 130 -3.08 -15.93 10.16
N ALA A 131 -2.24 -15.31 10.98
CA ALA A 131 -0.81 -15.21 10.69
C ALA A 131 -0.11 -16.56 10.60
N GLY A 132 -0.50 -17.49 11.50
CA GLY A 132 0.04 -18.85 11.56
C GLY A 132 -0.32 -19.70 10.32
N MET A 133 -1.50 -19.52 9.76
CA MET A 133 -1.94 -20.29 8.58
C MET A 133 -1.04 -20.07 7.36
N PHE A 134 -0.49 -18.86 7.17
CA PHE A 134 0.45 -18.61 6.07
C PHE A 134 1.78 -19.38 6.20
N GLY A 135 2.10 -19.91 7.37
CA GLY A 135 3.27 -20.75 7.60
C GLY A 135 4.56 -20.13 7.05
N GLU A 136 5.25 -20.86 6.18
CA GLU A 136 6.51 -20.42 5.55
C GLU A 136 6.31 -19.62 4.26
N MET A 137 5.08 -19.33 3.84
CA MET A 137 4.83 -18.51 2.64
C MET A 137 5.48 -17.14 2.80
N LYS A 138 6.31 -16.73 1.84
CA LYS A 138 7.02 -15.45 1.87
C LYS A 138 6.14 -14.34 1.32
N LEU A 139 5.15 -13.90 2.09
CA LEU A 139 4.29 -12.77 1.76
C LEU A 139 4.11 -11.84 2.95
N HIS A 140 3.84 -10.58 2.68
CA HIS A 140 3.50 -9.57 3.68
C HIS A 140 1.98 -9.54 3.87
N VAL A 141 1.54 -9.50 5.13
CA VAL A 141 0.11 -9.46 5.48
C VAL A 141 -0.25 -8.06 5.97
N PHE A 142 -1.24 -7.44 5.34
CA PHE A 142 -1.73 -6.12 5.70
C PHE A 142 -3.22 -6.18 6.04
N TRP A 143 -3.55 -5.63 7.21
CA TRP A 143 -4.93 -5.59 7.71
C TRP A 143 -5.48 -4.16 7.60
N GLU A 144 -6.65 -4.03 6.99
CA GLU A 144 -7.36 -2.76 6.82
C GLU A 144 -8.40 -2.59 7.92
N THR A 145 -8.54 -1.38 8.45
CA THR A 145 -9.68 -0.94 9.24
C THR A 145 -10.06 0.48 8.82
N PRO A 146 -11.24 1.02 9.22
CA PRO A 146 -11.55 2.43 9.05
C PRO A 146 -10.47 3.34 9.65
N ALA A 147 -10.23 4.50 9.02
CA ALA A 147 -9.12 5.39 9.38
C ALA A 147 -9.22 5.94 10.82
N ASP A 148 -10.42 6.13 11.33
CA ASP A 148 -10.70 6.56 12.71
C ASP A 148 -10.37 5.52 13.79
N THR A 149 -10.19 4.25 13.37
CA THR A 149 -9.79 3.15 14.27
C THR A 149 -8.34 2.72 14.07
N ALA A 150 -7.59 3.42 13.21
CA ALA A 150 -6.24 3.05 12.79
C ALA A 150 -5.27 2.85 13.97
N GLU A 151 -5.22 3.79 14.91
CA GLU A 151 -4.29 3.73 16.06
C GLU A 151 -4.55 2.49 16.93
N ARG A 152 -5.83 2.17 17.18
CA ARG A 152 -6.21 0.96 17.92
C ARG A 152 -5.81 -0.31 17.18
N ALA A 153 -6.04 -0.37 15.88
CA ALA A 153 -5.67 -1.51 15.05
C ALA A 153 -4.14 -1.68 15.03
N ILE A 154 -3.39 -0.59 14.84
CA ILE A 154 -1.93 -0.61 14.86
C ILE A 154 -1.38 -1.08 16.21
N ALA A 155 -1.98 -0.66 17.34
CA ALA A 155 -1.59 -1.13 18.67
C ALA A 155 -1.82 -2.65 18.83
N LEU A 156 -2.92 -3.19 18.30
CA LEU A 156 -3.20 -4.62 18.31
C LEU A 156 -2.16 -5.40 17.46
N LEU A 157 -1.83 -4.89 16.27
CA LEU A 157 -0.80 -5.48 15.41
C LEU A 157 0.59 -5.43 16.06
N ALA A 158 0.92 -4.32 16.73
CA ALA A 158 2.18 -4.17 17.47
C ALA A 158 2.30 -5.19 18.60
N GLN A 159 1.21 -5.43 19.34
CA GLN A 159 1.16 -6.46 20.38
C GLN A 159 1.41 -7.86 19.82
N HIS A 160 0.87 -8.19 18.63
CA HIS A 160 1.19 -9.42 17.93
C HIS A 160 2.67 -9.45 17.53
N ASN A 161 3.16 -8.42 16.87
CA ASN A 161 4.52 -8.31 16.33
C ASN A 161 5.62 -8.32 17.42
N SER A 162 5.28 -8.00 18.68
CA SER A 162 6.21 -8.04 19.79
C SER A 162 6.61 -9.45 20.24
N LYS A 163 5.85 -10.45 19.82
CA LYS A 163 6.13 -11.86 20.13
C LYS A 163 7.31 -12.36 19.29
N LYS A 164 8.05 -13.34 19.83
CA LYS A 164 9.16 -13.97 19.09
C LYS A 164 8.62 -14.98 18.05
N ASN A 165 9.32 -15.09 16.93
CA ASN A 165 9.06 -16.08 15.88
C ASN A 165 7.64 -16.01 15.31
N VAL A 166 7.05 -14.82 15.25
CA VAL A 166 5.76 -14.58 14.58
C VAL A 166 5.98 -13.88 13.25
N ARG A 167 5.02 -14.04 12.34
CA ARG A 167 4.95 -13.23 11.13
C ARG A 167 4.65 -11.78 11.51
N VAL A 168 5.43 -10.85 10.97
CA VAL A 168 5.15 -9.42 11.12
C VAL A 168 3.91 -9.07 10.30
N LEU A 169 2.93 -8.49 10.96
CA LEU A 169 1.68 -7.99 10.38
C LEU A 169 1.77 -6.49 10.18
N GLY A 170 1.29 -6.02 9.02
CA GLY A 170 1.22 -4.62 8.65
C GLY A 170 -0.21 -4.08 8.72
N TYR A 171 -0.33 -2.77 8.69
CA TYR A 171 -1.57 -2.03 8.64
C TYR A 171 -1.81 -1.47 7.24
N LYS A 172 -3.05 -1.52 6.75
CA LYS A 172 -3.48 -0.89 5.50
C LYS A 172 -4.42 0.25 5.81
N LEU A 173 -4.02 1.46 5.45
CA LEU A 173 -4.80 2.68 5.62
C LEU A 173 -5.50 3.06 4.32
N ARG A 174 -6.82 3.25 4.37
CA ARG A 174 -7.55 3.86 3.27
C ARG A 174 -7.37 5.37 3.31
N THR A 175 -6.91 5.96 2.19
CA THR A 175 -6.60 7.39 2.05
C THR A 175 -7.57 8.12 1.12
N GLY A 176 -8.58 7.43 0.59
CA GLY A 176 -9.59 8.05 -0.27
C GLY A 176 -10.60 7.06 -0.83
N GLY A 177 -11.32 7.52 -1.84
CA GLY A 177 -12.38 6.78 -2.54
C GLY A 177 -12.96 7.59 -3.68
N VAL A 178 -14.24 7.37 -3.98
CA VAL A 178 -14.96 8.03 -5.10
C VAL A 178 -15.89 9.16 -4.64
N THR A 179 -15.97 9.41 -3.33
CA THR A 179 -16.80 10.48 -2.73
C THR A 179 -15.98 11.26 -1.71
N ALA A 180 -16.34 12.51 -1.44
CA ALA A 180 -15.59 13.40 -0.55
C ALA A 180 -15.39 12.86 0.88
N ASP A 181 -16.39 12.19 1.42
CA ASP A 181 -16.39 11.60 2.76
C ASP A 181 -15.48 10.36 2.89
N ALA A 182 -15.06 9.78 1.77
CA ALA A 182 -14.11 8.65 1.76
C ALA A 182 -12.64 9.08 2.01
N PHE A 183 -12.36 10.40 2.01
CA PHE A 183 -11.01 10.93 2.23
C PHE A 183 -10.81 11.27 3.72
N PRO A 184 -9.97 10.52 4.45
CA PRO A 184 -9.68 10.84 5.85
C PRO A 184 -8.98 12.20 5.95
N SER A 185 -9.14 12.87 7.09
CA SER A 185 -8.43 14.11 7.37
C SER A 185 -6.91 13.90 7.47
N ALA A 186 -6.13 14.96 7.31
CA ALA A 186 -4.68 14.94 7.56
C ALA A 186 -4.35 14.45 8.98
N ALA A 187 -5.18 14.79 9.97
CA ALA A 187 -5.03 14.32 11.34
C ALA A 187 -5.17 12.79 11.46
N HIS A 188 -6.16 12.17 10.81
CA HIS A 188 -6.31 10.71 10.81
C HIS A 188 -5.14 10.00 10.11
N VAL A 189 -4.70 10.52 8.95
CA VAL A 189 -3.53 9.96 8.25
C VAL A 189 -2.26 10.13 9.09
N GLY A 190 -2.07 11.31 9.69
CA GLY A 190 -0.92 11.62 10.55
C GLY A 190 -0.88 10.74 11.80
N GLY A 191 -2.02 10.58 12.49
CA GLY A 191 -2.13 9.70 13.66
C GLY A 191 -1.75 8.25 13.32
N ALA A 192 -2.24 7.74 12.18
CA ALA A 192 -1.87 6.39 11.71
C ALA A 192 -0.36 6.27 11.41
N LEU A 193 0.25 7.27 10.76
CA LEU A 193 1.68 7.28 10.47
C LEU A 193 2.53 7.33 11.75
N ILE A 194 2.17 8.18 12.72
CA ILE A 194 2.84 8.27 14.02
C ILE A 194 2.71 6.95 14.77
N ALA A 195 1.51 6.39 14.84
CA ALA A 195 1.28 5.12 15.52
C ALA A 195 2.10 3.98 14.87
N ALA A 196 2.12 3.90 13.54
CA ALA A 196 2.89 2.91 12.80
C ALA A 196 4.41 3.05 13.04
N ALA A 197 4.94 4.27 13.00
CA ALA A 197 6.35 4.55 13.25
C ALA A 197 6.77 4.18 14.68
N ARG A 198 6.04 4.66 15.70
CA ARG A 198 6.31 4.40 17.12
C ARG A 198 6.25 2.92 17.47
N ASN A 199 5.31 2.20 16.88
CA ASN A 199 5.09 0.77 17.13
C ASN A 199 5.85 -0.14 16.16
N ARG A 200 6.57 0.41 15.18
CA ARG A 200 7.28 -0.36 14.13
C ARG A 200 6.37 -1.32 13.36
N VAL A 201 5.14 -0.91 13.11
CA VAL A 201 4.18 -1.65 12.30
C VAL A 201 4.29 -1.18 10.85
N PRO A 202 4.56 -2.07 9.88
CA PRO A 202 4.55 -1.70 8.47
C PRO A 202 3.19 -1.15 8.06
N ILE A 203 3.17 -0.06 7.30
CA ILE A 203 1.95 0.56 6.81
C ILE A 203 1.97 0.69 5.29
N LYS A 204 0.85 0.36 4.65
CA LYS A 204 0.57 0.65 3.25
C LYS A 204 -0.72 1.47 3.13
N PHE A 205 -0.93 2.03 1.95
CA PHE A 205 -2.07 2.90 1.69
C PHE A 205 -2.93 2.37 0.54
N THR A 206 -4.20 2.77 0.52
CA THR A 206 -5.10 2.36 -0.57
C THR A 206 -6.08 3.47 -0.90
N ALA A 207 -6.36 3.62 -2.18
CA ALA A 207 -7.26 4.61 -2.78
C ALA A 207 -6.84 6.08 -2.57
N GLY A 208 -7.15 6.93 -3.52
CA GLY A 208 -7.02 8.38 -3.39
C GLY A 208 -5.60 8.96 -3.51
N LEU A 209 -4.58 8.14 -3.77
CA LEU A 209 -3.21 8.61 -4.00
C LEU A 209 -2.87 8.52 -5.50
N HIS A 210 -3.34 9.49 -6.27
CA HIS A 210 -3.16 9.54 -7.72
C HIS A 210 -2.12 10.58 -8.14
N HIS A 211 -1.97 11.64 -7.37
CA HIS A 211 -1.12 12.79 -7.68
C HIS A 211 0.03 12.94 -6.68
N PRO A 212 1.17 13.55 -7.09
CA PRO A 212 2.33 13.68 -6.19
C PRO A 212 2.03 14.58 -4.98
N VAL A 213 1.38 15.71 -5.19
CA VAL A 213 1.11 16.70 -4.15
C VAL A 213 -0.40 16.85 -3.94
N ARG A 214 -0.79 17.15 -2.69
CA ARG A 214 -2.18 17.40 -2.30
C ARG A 214 -2.81 18.46 -3.19
N GLN A 215 -4.02 18.21 -3.70
CA GLN A 215 -4.76 19.15 -4.52
C GLN A 215 -6.26 18.91 -4.47
N PHE A 216 -7.05 19.95 -4.77
CA PHE A 216 -8.49 19.84 -4.94
C PHE A 216 -8.82 19.13 -6.27
N ARG A 217 -9.76 18.20 -6.23
CA ARG A 217 -10.24 17.50 -7.44
C ARG A 217 -11.74 17.58 -7.57
N ASP A 218 -12.18 18.05 -8.74
CA ASP A 218 -13.60 18.27 -9.02
C ASP A 218 -14.40 16.96 -9.07
N GLU A 219 -13.80 15.87 -9.50
CA GLU A 219 -14.45 14.57 -9.63
C GLU A 219 -14.88 13.98 -8.29
N VAL A 220 -14.18 14.30 -7.20
CA VAL A 220 -14.49 13.85 -5.84
C VAL A 220 -14.96 14.99 -4.92
N LYS A 221 -14.96 16.25 -5.41
CA LYS A 221 -15.37 17.46 -4.69
C LYS A 221 -14.65 17.68 -3.36
N THR A 222 -13.39 17.23 -3.27
CA THR A 222 -12.54 17.42 -2.09
C THR A 222 -11.06 17.48 -2.46
N LYS A 223 -10.21 17.78 -1.48
CA LYS A 223 -8.75 17.71 -1.63
C LYS A 223 -8.28 16.28 -1.44
N MET A 224 -7.66 15.72 -2.47
CA MET A 224 -6.99 14.42 -2.42
C MET A 224 -5.60 14.55 -1.79
N HIS A 225 -5.19 13.58 -0.98
CA HIS A 225 -3.81 13.50 -0.49
C HIS A 225 -2.83 13.23 -1.63
N GLY A 226 -1.65 13.86 -1.58
CA GLY A 226 -0.55 13.55 -2.50
C GLY A 226 0.27 12.36 -2.01
N PHE A 227 0.77 11.53 -2.93
CA PHE A 227 1.60 10.40 -2.53
C PHE A 227 2.99 10.84 -2.01
N LEU A 228 3.54 11.97 -2.47
CA LEU A 228 4.74 12.56 -1.88
C LEU A 228 4.48 13.11 -0.48
N ASN A 229 3.29 13.73 -0.25
CA ASN A 229 2.91 14.15 1.10
C ASN A 229 2.86 12.94 2.05
N VAL A 230 2.21 11.84 1.66
CA VAL A 230 1.98 10.69 2.55
C VAL A 230 3.25 9.89 2.77
N LEU A 231 3.95 9.48 1.70
CA LEU A 231 5.19 8.70 1.84
C LEU A 231 6.31 9.54 2.44
N GLY A 232 6.44 10.80 2.01
CA GLY A 232 7.42 11.75 2.54
C GLY A 232 7.20 12.05 4.03
N ALA A 233 5.93 12.34 4.42
CA ALA A 233 5.61 12.53 5.84
C ALA A 233 5.93 11.28 6.67
N GLY A 234 5.64 10.09 6.15
CA GLY A 234 5.98 8.84 6.83
C GLY A 234 7.47 8.65 7.07
N VAL A 235 8.33 8.91 6.07
CA VAL A 235 9.78 8.73 6.22
C VAL A 235 10.41 9.85 7.06
N LEU A 236 9.99 11.12 6.89
CA LEU A 236 10.51 12.25 7.67
C LEU A 236 10.05 12.18 9.13
N ALA A 237 8.77 11.85 9.40
CA ALA A 237 8.28 11.69 10.75
C ALA A 237 9.02 10.57 11.50
N ALA A 238 9.30 9.46 10.84
CA ALA A 238 10.06 8.35 11.42
C ALA A 238 11.56 8.69 11.60
N GLU A 239 12.12 9.61 10.80
CA GLU A 239 13.52 10.05 10.93
C GLU A 239 13.71 11.08 12.04
N HIS A 240 12.79 12.02 12.16
CA HIS A 240 12.90 13.20 13.04
C HIS A 240 11.98 13.13 14.27
N ASP A 241 11.28 12.01 14.47
CA ASP A 241 10.33 11.84 15.59
C ASP A 241 9.27 12.96 15.66
N TRP A 242 8.65 13.26 14.51
CA TRP A 242 7.70 14.35 14.37
C TRP A 242 6.46 14.19 15.26
N ASP A 243 5.93 15.33 15.69
CA ASP A 243 4.62 15.43 16.32
C ASP A 243 3.46 15.52 15.29
N GLU A 244 2.23 15.54 15.80
CA GLU A 244 1.02 15.65 14.97
C GLU A 244 0.94 16.95 14.16
N GLY A 245 1.46 18.05 14.71
CA GLY A 245 1.46 19.35 14.04
C GLY A 245 2.41 19.40 12.85
N GLN A 246 3.59 18.78 12.98
CA GLN A 246 4.58 18.70 11.91
C GLN A 246 4.09 17.83 10.75
N ILE A 247 3.56 16.64 11.07
CA ILE A 247 3.08 15.71 10.06
C ILE A 247 1.85 16.24 9.33
N SER A 248 0.92 16.89 10.06
CA SER A 248 -0.26 17.51 9.45
C SER A 248 0.11 18.64 8.48
N ARG A 249 1.08 19.48 8.81
CA ARG A 249 1.57 20.54 7.92
C ARG A 249 2.08 19.98 6.57
N MET A 250 2.81 18.87 6.59
CA MET A 250 3.27 18.25 5.36
C MET A 250 2.14 17.57 4.58
N LEU A 251 1.23 16.87 5.27
CA LEU A 251 0.07 16.23 4.64
C LEU A 251 -0.89 17.24 4.00
N GLU A 252 -0.92 18.49 4.49
CA GLU A 252 -1.75 19.58 3.97
C GLU A 252 -1.04 20.49 2.98
N ASP A 253 0.26 20.31 2.74
CA ASP A 253 1.01 21.14 1.81
C ASP A 253 0.57 20.87 0.36
N GLU A 254 0.17 21.93 -0.34
CA GLU A 254 -0.29 21.93 -1.74
C GLU A 254 0.75 22.51 -2.70
N ASN A 255 1.91 22.96 -2.17
CA ASN A 255 2.96 23.57 -2.98
C ASN A 255 4.01 22.53 -3.38
N ALA A 256 4.11 22.25 -4.68
CA ALA A 256 5.12 21.33 -5.21
C ALA A 256 6.56 21.80 -4.93
N ASP A 257 6.80 23.13 -4.89
CA ASP A 257 8.13 23.70 -4.60
C ASP A 257 8.60 23.45 -3.16
N SER A 258 7.70 22.99 -2.29
CA SER A 258 8.09 22.58 -0.92
C SER A 258 8.88 21.29 -0.89
N PHE A 259 8.88 20.50 -1.98
CA PHE A 259 9.52 19.18 -2.09
C PHE A 259 10.72 19.29 -3.02
N SER A 260 11.87 18.81 -2.59
CA SER A 260 13.07 18.76 -3.44
C SER A 260 13.76 17.40 -3.32
N PHE A 261 14.35 16.97 -4.44
CA PHE A 261 15.03 15.69 -4.56
C PHE A 261 16.34 15.87 -5.31
N ASP A 262 17.43 15.32 -4.76
CA ASP A 262 18.71 15.21 -5.45
C ASP A 262 19.33 13.82 -5.28
N GLU A 263 20.60 13.64 -5.60
CA GLU A 263 21.30 12.35 -5.52
C GLU A 263 21.54 11.89 -4.08
N THR A 264 21.45 12.76 -3.09
CA THR A 264 21.88 12.53 -1.71
C THR A 264 20.74 12.66 -0.70
N ILE A 265 19.81 13.58 -0.93
CA ILE A 265 18.74 13.94 0.02
C ILE A 265 17.38 14.10 -0.66
N PHE A 266 16.32 13.82 0.11
CA PHE A 266 14.98 14.33 -0.08
C PHE A 266 14.74 15.40 0.98
N ALA A 267 14.21 16.56 0.58
CA ALA A 267 13.79 17.60 1.52
C ALA A 267 12.34 18.01 1.30
N TRP A 268 11.69 18.33 2.42
CA TRP A 268 10.44 19.08 2.47
C TRP A 268 10.67 20.31 3.34
N ARG A 269 10.70 21.49 2.71
CA ARG A 269 11.07 22.77 3.33
C ARG A 269 12.42 22.66 4.03
N GLU A 270 12.48 22.89 5.37
CA GLU A 270 13.68 22.79 6.22
C GLU A 270 14.02 21.35 6.67
N TRP A 271 13.19 20.37 6.38
CA TRP A 271 13.38 18.99 6.83
C TRP A 271 13.99 18.11 5.74
N GLU A 272 15.05 17.43 6.07
CA GLU A 272 15.84 16.63 5.13
C GLU A 272 16.00 15.19 5.61
N ILE A 273 16.10 14.26 4.65
CA ILE A 273 16.46 12.86 4.92
C ILE A 273 17.42 12.34 3.86
N ALA A 274 18.49 11.70 4.26
CA ALA A 274 19.46 11.11 3.34
C ALA A 274 18.90 9.89 2.60
N THR A 275 19.36 9.66 1.36
CA THR A 275 18.86 8.60 0.47
C THR A 275 18.94 7.21 1.11
N ASP A 276 20.02 6.86 1.79
CA ASP A 276 20.18 5.59 2.51
C ASP A 276 19.20 5.44 3.69
N ARG A 277 18.91 6.56 4.35
CA ARG A 277 17.93 6.60 5.45
C ARG A 277 16.50 6.43 4.91
N ILE A 278 16.18 6.99 3.73
CA ILE A 278 14.89 6.74 3.07
C ILE A 278 14.69 5.22 2.89
N HIS A 279 15.67 4.50 2.34
CA HIS A 279 15.58 3.04 2.18
C HIS A 279 15.31 2.30 3.49
N ALA A 280 15.91 2.77 4.60
CA ALA A 280 15.68 2.18 5.92
C ALA A 280 14.23 2.42 6.41
N ARG A 281 13.70 3.64 6.24
CA ARG A 281 12.34 4.01 6.66
C ARG A 281 11.26 3.41 5.76
N ARG A 282 11.54 3.24 4.46
CA ARG A 282 10.64 2.60 3.50
C ARG A 282 10.32 1.13 3.82
N LYS A 283 11.06 0.49 4.70
CA LYS A 283 10.69 -0.84 5.24
C LYS A 283 9.41 -0.81 6.07
N LEU A 284 9.08 0.34 6.64
CA LEU A 284 7.85 0.54 7.40
C LEU A 284 6.79 1.28 6.59
N ILE A 285 7.19 2.26 5.77
CA ILE A 285 6.28 3.02 4.90
C ILE A 285 6.33 2.36 3.52
N THR A 286 5.43 1.46 3.20
CA THR A 286 5.62 0.52 2.10
C THR A 286 5.11 1.01 0.74
N SER A 287 3.84 0.76 0.41
CA SER A 287 3.26 1.01 -0.91
C SER A 287 1.88 1.64 -0.81
N PHE A 288 1.37 2.09 -1.94
CA PHE A 288 -0.01 2.55 -2.07
C PHE A 288 -0.69 1.96 -3.31
N GLY A 289 -1.99 1.68 -3.20
CA GLY A 289 -2.81 1.22 -4.31
C GLY A 289 -3.29 2.40 -5.16
N SER A 290 -3.05 2.34 -6.47
CA SER A 290 -3.59 3.28 -7.45
C SER A 290 -4.28 2.53 -8.59
N CYS A 291 -5.45 3.01 -9.01
CA CYS A 291 -6.16 2.41 -10.15
C CYS A 291 -5.55 2.78 -11.50
N SER A 292 -4.70 3.81 -11.55
CA SER A 292 -3.85 4.19 -12.69
C SER A 292 -2.38 4.10 -12.31
N PHE A 293 -1.54 3.66 -13.23
CA PHE A 293 -0.09 3.81 -13.13
C PHE A 293 0.38 4.99 -13.98
N ASP A 294 -0.38 5.34 -14.99
CA ASP A 294 -0.07 6.46 -15.89
C ASP A 294 -0.14 7.81 -15.15
N GLU A 295 -1.21 8.10 -14.42
CA GLU A 295 -1.36 9.36 -13.68
C GLU A 295 -0.18 9.65 -12.74
N PRO A 296 0.21 8.75 -11.78
CA PRO A 296 1.33 9.03 -10.89
C PRO A 296 2.66 9.27 -11.61
N ARG A 297 2.93 8.56 -12.72
CA ARG A 297 4.20 8.69 -13.43
C ARG A 297 4.25 9.92 -14.35
N GLU A 298 3.12 10.29 -14.96
CA GLU A 298 3.03 11.48 -15.83
C GLU A 298 3.13 12.75 -15.02
N ASP A 299 2.50 12.82 -13.86
CA ASP A 299 2.54 13.98 -12.96
C ASP A 299 3.89 14.20 -12.28
N LEU A 300 4.79 13.20 -12.33
CA LEU A 300 6.17 13.33 -11.85
C LEU A 300 7.13 13.85 -12.94
N GLN A 301 6.68 13.97 -14.17
CA GLN A 301 7.51 14.55 -15.25
C GLN A 301 7.54 16.08 -15.08
N PRO A 302 8.71 16.72 -15.30
CA PRO A 302 8.86 18.17 -15.20
C PRO A 302 8.08 18.92 -16.29
#